data_ba67849b10e29d75350c0a6a1905bf0e
#
_entry.id   ba67849b10e29d75350c0a6a1905bf0e
#
_cell.length_a   1.000
_cell.length_b   1.000
_cell.length_c   1.000
_cell.angle_alpha   90.00
_cell.angle_beta   90.00
_cell.angle_gamma   90.00
#
_symmetry.space_group_name_H-M   'P 1'
#
loop_
_entity.id
_entity.type
_entity.pdbx_description
1 polymer ?
#
loop_
_entity_poly.entity_id
_entity_poly.type
_entity_poly.pdbx_seq_one_letter_code
_entity_poly.pdbx_strand_id
1 'polypeptide(L)'
;ARAVVVEGSVQGGEEGEAPAQPKTETEIEAYIDAHPLIRHHGIGRQHMDLIRAHQKVEAGHRQDAYTMVVNYAETGSQQNAVLACVTKGLALWTAYRDNVAKACKLKKA
;
A
#
# COMPACT_ATOMS: atom_id res chain seq x y z
N ALA A 1 4.60 17.65 19.93
CA ALA A 1 3.48 17.27 19.07
C ALA A 1 3.92 16.23 18.03
N ARG A 2 5.01 16.51 17.37
CA ARG A 2 5.59 15.60 16.36
C ARG A 2 5.97 14.25 16.92
N ALA A 3 6.57 14.23 18.10
CA ALA A 3 6.97 13.03 18.79
C ALA A 3 5.78 12.13 19.14
N VAL A 4 4.63 12.71 19.46
CA VAL A 4 3.43 11.96 19.85
C VAL A 4 2.91 11.07 18.72
N VAL A 5 2.87 11.57 17.47
CA VAL A 5 2.44 10.76 16.33
C VAL A 5 3.43 9.65 16.04
N VAL A 6 4.70 10.00 16.04
CA VAL A 6 5.75 9.01 15.79
C VAL A 6 5.73 7.92 16.85
N GLU A 7 5.62 8.30 18.12
CA GLU A 7 5.53 7.34 19.22
C GLU A 7 4.28 6.47 19.12
N GLY A 8 3.13 7.03 18.84
CA GLY A 8 1.90 6.27 18.71
C GLY A 8 1.90 5.32 17.52
N SER A 9 2.51 5.71 16.42
CA SER A 9 2.64 4.87 15.23
C SER A 9 3.69 3.79 15.41
N VAL A 10 4.76 4.11 16.12
CA VAL A 10 5.92 3.23 16.33
C VAL A 10 5.63 2.15 17.38
N GLN A 11 4.83 2.45 18.38
CA GLN A 11 4.41 1.45 19.37
C GLN A 11 3.62 0.28 18.77
N GLY A 12 3.19 0.40 17.53
CA GLY A 12 2.60 -0.69 16.77
C GLY A 12 3.58 -1.73 16.23
N GLY A 13 4.86 -1.67 16.59
CA GLY A 13 5.84 -2.69 16.24
C GLY A 13 6.81 -2.34 15.12
N GLU A 14 6.87 -1.09 14.73
CA GLU A 14 7.76 -0.65 13.65
C GLU A 14 9.11 -0.10 14.12
N GLU A 15 9.35 -0.16 15.43
CA GLU A 15 10.66 0.15 15.98
C GLU A 15 11.70 -0.82 15.44
N GLY A 16 12.57 -0.32 14.61
CA GLY A 16 13.63 -1.10 13.99
C GLY A 16 13.31 -1.66 12.62
N GLU A 17 12.15 -1.36 12.05
CA GLU A 17 11.92 -1.69 10.65
C GLU A 17 12.84 -0.84 9.77
N ALA A 18 13.70 -1.50 9.02
CA ALA A 18 14.58 -0.84 8.08
C ALA A 18 13.76 -0.07 7.03
N PRO A 19 14.26 1.05 6.51
CA PRO A 19 13.62 1.72 5.39
C PRO A 19 13.30 0.73 4.29
N ALA A 20 12.12 0.89 3.67
CA ALA A 20 11.70 0.02 2.58
C ALA A 20 12.75 0.04 1.48
N GLN A 21 13.32 -1.12 1.16
CA GLN A 21 14.31 -1.27 0.11
C GLN A 21 13.63 -1.57 -1.23
N PRO A 22 14.12 -0.99 -2.33
CA PRO A 22 13.67 -1.39 -3.66
C PRO A 22 13.91 -2.88 -3.89
N LYS A 23 12.96 -3.56 -4.52
CA LYS A 23 13.14 -4.95 -4.92
C LYS A 23 14.16 -5.07 -6.03
N THR A 24 14.95 -6.13 -6.00
CA THR A 24 15.84 -6.48 -7.10
C THR A 24 15.05 -6.99 -8.31
N GLU A 25 15.66 -6.98 -9.48
CA GLU A 25 15.05 -7.56 -10.69
C GLU A 25 14.66 -9.03 -10.46
N THR A 26 15.51 -9.81 -9.81
CA THR A 26 15.23 -11.22 -9.50
C THR A 26 14.00 -11.37 -8.61
N GLU A 27 13.88 -10.55 -7.57
CA GLU A 27 12.71 -10.56 -6.68
C GLU A 27 11.43 -10.16 -7.42
N ILE A 28 11.51 -9.16 -8.30
CA ILE A 28 10.37 -8.71 -9.10
C ILE A 28 9.91 -9.84 -10.04
N GLU A 29 10.83 -10.49 -10.74
CA GLU A 29 10.48 -11.57 -11.64
C GLU A 29 9.91 -12.79 -10.90
N ALA A 30 10.43 -13.10 -9.72
CA ALA A 30 9.87 -14.13 -8.85
C ALA A 30 8.44 -13.79 -8.40
N TYR A 31 8.18 -12.52 -8.07
CA TYR A 31 6.83 -12.04 -7.75
C TYR A 31 5.88 -12.20 -8.94
N ILE A 32 6.34 -11.86 -10.15
CA ILE A 32 5.55 -12.00 -11.38
C ILE A 32 5.20 -13.48 -11.61
N ASP A 33 6.17 -14.38 -11.51
CA ASP A 33 5.94 -15.82 -11.71
C ASP A 33 4.95 -16.41 -10.69
N ALA A 34 4.95 -15.90 -9.48
CA ALA A 34 4.04 -16.35 -8.43
C ALA A 34 2.65 -15.70 -8.50
N HIS A 35 2.46 -14.71 -9.37
CA HIS A 35 1.23 -13.90 -9.39
C HIS A 35 0.03 -14.73 -9.83
N PRO A 36 -1.14 -14.59 -9.16
CA PRO A 36 -2.35 -15.36 -9.49
C PRO A 36 -2.80 -15.25 -10.95
N LEU A 37 -2.61 -14.12 -11.59
CA LEU A 37 -2.95 -13.92 -13.01
C LEU A 37 -2.18 -14.89 -13.90
N ILE A 38 -0.93 -15.17 -13.59
CA ILE A 38 -0.14 -16.16 -14.32
C ILE A 38 -0.52 -17.58 -13.90
N ARG A 39 -0.54 -17.83 -12.59
CA ARG A 39 -0.74 -19.20 -12.07
C ARG A 39 -2.13 -19.75 -12.30
N HIS A 40 -3.16 -18.91 -12.22
CA HIS A 40 -4.55 -19.38 -12.20
C HIS A 40 -5.39 -18.88 -13.37
N HIS A 41 -4.93 -17.87 -14.09
CA HIS A 41 -5.72 -17.25 -15.16
C HIS A 41 -5.06 -17.31 -16.52
N GLY A 42 -3.91 -17.96 -16.65
CA GLY A 42 -3.23 -18.14 -17.93
C GLY A 42 -2.74 -16.87 -18.61
N ILE A 43 -2.60 -15.78 -17.84
CA ILE A 43 -2.06 -14.53 -18.37
C ILE A 43 -0.56 -14.71 -18.59
N GLY A 44 -0.08 -14.38 -19.78
CA GLY A 44 1.33 -14.47 -20.12
C GLY A 44 2.16 -13.36 -19.45
N ARG A 45 3.45 -13.66 -19.22
CA ARG A 45 4.40 -12.71 -18.61
C ARG A 45 4.48 -11.38 -19.36
N GLN A 46 4.30 -11.40 -20.68
CA GLN A 46 4.32 -10.20 -21.51
C GLN A 46 3.22 -9.18 -21.19
N HIS A 47 2.20 -9.60 -20.47
CA HIS A 47 1.09 -8.73 -20.06
C HIS A 47 1.21 -8.19 -18.61
N MET A 48 2.35 -8.43 -17.98
CA MET A 48 2.57 -8.09 -16.56
C MET A 48 3.36 -6.79 -16.36
N ASP A 49 3.52 -5.98 -17.39
CA ASP A 49 4.37 -4.78 -17.34
C ASP A 49 3.92 -3.75 -16.30
N LEU A 50 2.61 -3.54 -16.16
CA LEU A 50 2.08 -2.62 -15.16
C LEU A 50 2.41 -3.08 -13.73
N ILE A 51 2.23 -4.36 -13.47
CA ILE A 51 2.53 -4.96 -12.16
C ILE A 51 4.04 -4.90 -11.89
N ARG A 52 4.85 -5.19 -12.91
CA ARG A 52 6.31 -5.08 -12.82
C ARG A 52 6.75 -3.66 -12.49
N ALA A 53 6.19 -2.66 -13.16
CA ALA A 53 6.49 -1.26 -12.90
C ALA A 53 6.12 -0.85 -11.46
N HIS A 54 4.97 -1.27 -10.96
CA HIS A 54 4.55 -1.03 -9.58
C HIS A 54 5.51 -1.64 -8.56
N GLN A 55 5.99 -2.86 -8.80
CA GLN A 55 6.96 -3.48 -7.90
C GLN A 55 8.27 -2.71 -7.81
N LYS A 56 8.69 -2.06 -8.89
CA LYS A 56 9.91 -1.24 -8.91
C LYS A 56 9.81 0.02 -8.06
N VAL A 57 8.65 0.66 -8.03
CA VAL A 57 8.48 1.97 -7.40
C VAL A 57 7.80 1.91 -6.03
N GLU A 58 7.27 0.78 -5.64
CA GLU A 58 6.45 0.65 -4.43
C GLU A 58 7.18 1.06 -3.15
N ALA A 59 8.43 0.64 -2.99
CA ALA A 59 9.21 0.99 -1.80
C ALA A 59 9.41 2.50 -1.69
N GLY A 60 9.73 3.16 -2.79
CA GLY A 60 9.88 4.62 -2.85
C GLY A 60 8.58 5.34 -2.53
N HIS A 61 7.47 4.90 -3.11
CA HIS A 61 6.15 5.48 -2.85
C HIS A 61 5.75 5.39 -1.37
N ARG A 62 5.96 4.25 -0.73
CA ARG A 62 5.65 4.09 0.70
C ARG A 62 6.52 5.00 1.56
N GLN A 63 7.80 5.07 1.26
CA GLN A 63 8.73 5.92 2.00
C GLN A 63 8.37 7.40 1.85
N ASP A 64 8.04 7.85 0.65
CA ASP A 64 7.65 9.23 0.37
C ASP A 64 6.35 9.59 1.08
N ALA A 65 5.35 8.71 1.05
CA ALA A 65 4.08 8.91 1.74
C ALA A 65 4.28 9.02 3.25
N TYR A 66 5.09 8.15 3.83
CA TYR A 66 5.41 8.20 5.26
C TYR A 66 6.11 9.51 5.62
N THR A 67 7.12 9.90 4.86
CA THR A 67 7.88 11.13 5.08
C THR A 67 6.98 12.36 4.99
N MET A 68 6.08 12.42 4.01
CA MET A 68 5.10 13.50 3.88
C MET A 68 4.20 13.61 5.12
N VAL A 69 3.67 12.50 5.59
CA VAL A 69 2.79 12.49 6.77
C VAL A 69 3.54 12.93 8.02
N VAL A 70 4.72 12.41 8.24
CA VAL A 70 5.56 12.77 9.41
C VAL A 70 5.92 14.26 9.39
N ASN A 71 6.23 14.80 8.23
CA ASN A 71 6.58 16.21 8.09
C ASN A 71 5.38 17.14 8.20
N TYR A 72 4.21 16.72 7.79
CA TYR A 72 2.98 17.51 7.87
C TYR A 72 2.35 17.49 9.26
N ALA A 73 2.23 16.32 9.86
CA ALA A 73 1.42 16.09 11.05
C ALA A 73 2.19 16.41 12.34
N GLU A 74 2.50 17.70 12.55
CA GLU A 74 3.25 18.17 13.72
C GLU A 74 2.35 18.48 14.92
N THR A 75 1.10 18.89 14.68
CA THR A 75 0.15 19.24 15.75
C THR A 75 -0.90 18.14 15.93
N GLY A 76 -1.53 18.10 17.11
CA GLY A 76 -2.65 17.19 17.37
C GLY A 76 -3.79 17.35 16.36
N SER A 77 -4.09 18.57 15.95
CA SER A 77 -5.11 18.86 14.94
C SER A 77 -4.75 18.27 13.59
N GLN A 78 -3.51 18.42 13.15
CA GLN A 78 -3.02 17.85 11.90
C GLN A 78 -3.00 16.31 11.95
N GLN A 79 -2.62 15.74 13.07
CA GLN A 79 -2.63 14.29 13.29
C GLN A 79 -4.05 13.72 13.19
N ASN A 80 -5.01 14.39 13.83
CA ASN A 80 -6.42 14.01 13.74
C ASN A 80 -6.95 14.11 12.31
N ALA A 81 -6.55 15.15 11.57
CA ALA A 81 -6.94 15.31 10.17
C ALA A 81 -6.41 14.17 9.29
N VAL A 82 -5.17 13.73 9.52
CA VAL A 82 -4.59 12.58 8.81
C VAL A 82 -5.37 11.31 9.12
N LEU A 83 -5.65 11.04 10.40
CA LEU A 83 -6.40 9.86 10.80
C LEU A 83 -7.82 9.86 10.20
N ALA A 84 -8.50 10.99 10.22
CA ALA A 84 -9.83 11.11 9.60
C ALA A 84 -9.77 10.86 8.09
N CYS A 85 -8.75 11.39 7.42
CA CYS A 85 -8.55 11.21 5.98
C CYS A 85 -8.28 9.74 5.62
N VAL A 86 -7.43 9.05 6.38
CA VAL A 86 -7.15 7.63 6.19
C VAL A 86 -8.40 6.78 6.40
N THR A 87 -9.14 7.04 7.48
CA THR A 87 -10.38 6.31 7.78
C THR A 87 -11.40 6.48 6.66
N LYS A 88 -11.62 7.70 6.21
CA LYS A 88 -12.52 7.99 5.10
C LYS A 88 -12.05 7.34 3.79
N GLY A 89 -10.76 7.44 3.50
CA GLY A 89 -10.17 6.84 2.30
C GLY A 89 -10.34 5.34 2.25
N LEU A 90 -10.10 4.66 3.37
CA LEU A 90 -10.30 3.20 3.47
C LEU A 90 -11.76 2.82 3.30
N ALA A 91 -12.70 3.57 3.90
CA ALA A 91 -14.12 3.33 3.74
C ALA A 91 -14.58 3.49 2.28
N LEU A 92 -14.12 4.54 1.61
CA LEU A 92 -14.42 4.78 0.19
C LEU A 92 -13.81 3.71 -0.71
N TRP A 93 -12.59 3.29 -0.44
CA TRP A 93 -11.92 2.24 -1.18
C TRP A 93 -12.66 0.90 -1.05
N THR A 94 -13.06 0.54 0.17
CA THR A 94 -13.84 -0.66 0.43
C THR A 94 -15.18 -0.62 -0.31
N ALA A 95 -15.90 0.50 -0.22
CA ALA A 95 -17.17 0.67 -0.92
C ALA A 95 -17.01 0.56 -2.45
N TYR A 96 -15.95 1.14 -3.00
CA TYR A 96 -15.63 1.03 -4.42
C TYR A 96 -15.42 -0.44 -4.83
N ARG A 97 -14.61 -1.16 -4.10
CA ARG A 97 -14.33 -2.58 -4.39
C ARG A 97 -15.58 -3.45 -4.26
N ASP A 98 -16.38 -3.23 -3.24
CA ASP A 98 -17.64 -3.95 -3.05
C ASP A 98 -18.60 -3.68 -4.20
N ASN A 99 -18.70 -2.45 -4.67
CA ASN A 99 -19.54 -2.09 -5.80
C ASN A 99 -19.05 -2.73 -7.12
N VAL A 100 -17.75 -2.78 -7.35
CA VAL A 100 -17.18 -3.49 -8.51
C VAL A 100 -17.50 -4.98 -8.43
N ALA A 101 -17.27 -5.60 -7.29
CA ALA A 101 -17.59 -7.02 -7.09
C ALA A 101 -19.06 -7.32 -7.34
N LYS A 102 -19.95 -6.46 -6.84
CA LYS A 102 -21.40 -6.57 -7.05
C LYS A 102 -21.76 -6.41 -8.52
N ALA A 103 -21.21 -5.41 -9.20
CA ALA A 103 -21.45 -5.19 -10.64
C ALA A 103 -20.96 -6.38 -11.47
N CYS A 104 -19.85 -7.00 -11.09
CA CYS A 104 -19.31 -8.20 -11.73
C CYS A 104 -20.00 -9.49 -11.26
N LYS A 105 -21.00 -9.40 -10.39
CA LYS A 105 -21.75 -10.56 -9.84
C LYS A 105 -20.83 -11.57 -9.14
N LEU A 106 -19.76 -11.11 -8.53
CA LEU A 106 -18.87 -11.96 -7.77
C LEU A 106 -19.54 -12.38 -6.46
N LYS A 107 -19.43 -13.66 -6.13
CA LYS A 107 -19.94 -14.20 -4.86
C LYS A 107 -18.82 -14.18 -3.83
N LYS A 108 -19.19 -13.94 -2.57
CA LYS A 108 -18.25 -14.16 -1.46
C LYS A 108 -17.92 -15.65 -1.36
N ALA A 109 -16.65 -15.89 -1.21
CA ALA A 109 -16.18 -17.26 -0.98
C ALA A 109 -16.64 -17.79 0.39
#